data_d6c2885ec7a9aa82c6cebe8ffed5f49b
#
_entry.id   d6c2885ec7a9aa82c6cebe8ffed5f49b
#
_cell.length_a   1.000
_cell.length_b   1.000
_cell.length_c   1.000
_cell.angle_alpha   90.00
_cell.angle_beta   90.00
_cell.angle_gamma   90.00
#
_symmetry.space_group_name_H-M   'P 1'
#
loop_
_entity.id
_entity.type
_entity.pdbx_description
1 polymer ?
#
loop_
_entity_poly.entity_id
_entity_poly.type
_entity_poly.pdbx_seq_one_letter_code
_entity_poly.pdbx_strand_id
1 'polypeptide(L)'
;NPQSIQLSKQRLKELKKINFNHISFHNSIDKLSNVIDICIIATKADIRKDVIVELVNKKQVKYLIIEKVAFQESNDFKEVIDLLEKHKIKCWVNCHLRAEPLYQELKDNLNLDTKTDMIYSYPESFNLATCLIHIVDLFCYLTNNNEYELDLTKLEKRIYKSRHEGCIELKGI
;
A
#
# COMPACT_ATOMS: atom_id res chain seq x y z
N ASN A 1 7.04 4.79 18.47
CA ASN A 1 6.10 5.31 19.47
C ASN A 1 5.80 4.21 20.51
N PRO A 2 6.03 4.44 21.83
CA PRO A 2 5.78 3.46 22.90
C PRO A 2 4.34 2.94 22.93
N GLN A 3 3.35 3.79 22.68
CA GLN A 3 1.93 3.43 22.66
C GLN A 3 1.62 2.44 21.53
N SER A 4 2.21 2.62 20.36
CA SER A 4 2.04 1.68 19.23
C SER A 4 2.63 0.31 19.54
N ILE A 5 3.77 0.26 20.22
CA ILE A 5 4.37 -1.00 20.66
C ILE A 5 3.47 -1.71 21.69
N GLN A 6 2.92 -0.97 22.64
CA GLN A 6 2.01 -1.54 23.65
C GLN A 6 0.75 -2.10 23.00
N LEU A 7 0.14 -1.36 22.07
CA LEU A 7 -1.05 -1.81 21.33
C LEU A 7 -0.75 -3.06 20.49
N SER A 8 0.41 -3.09 19.81
CA SER A 8 0.83 -4.25 19.01
C SER A 8 1.02 -5.49 19.89
N LYS A 9 1.64 -5.34 21.06
CA LYS A 9 1.77 -6.43 22.04
C LYS A 9 0.43 -6.94 22.53
N GLN A 10 -0.53 -6.05 22.78
CA GLN A 10 -1.88 -6.42 23.19
C GLN A 10 -2.60 -7.22 22.10
N ARG A 11 -2.62 -6.72 20.86
CA ARG A 11 -3.26 -7.38 19.70
C ARG A 11 -2.65 -8.75 19.42
N LEU A 12 -1.33 -8.88 19.53
CA LEU A 12 -0.68 -10.19 19.36
C LEU A 12 -1.14 -11.23 20.38
N LYS A 13 -1.41 -10.83 21.64
CA LYS A 13 -1.91 -11.75 22.68
C LYS A 13 -3.31 -12.31 22.34
N GLU A 14 -4.08 -11.64 21.49
CA GLU A 14 -5.40 -12.11 21.04
C GLU A 14 -5.29 -13.24 20.01
N LEU A 15 -4.12 -13.44 19.41
CA LEU A 15 -3.87 -14.46 18.39
C LEU A 15 -3.48 -15.80 19.07
N LYS A 16 -4.38 -16.77 19.06
CA LYS A 16 -4.29 -18.04 19.82
C LYS A 16 -3.17 -19.01 19.39
N LYS A 17 -2.44 -18.77 18.29
CA LYS A 17 -1.49 -19.74 17.70
C LYS A 17 -0.12 -19.17 17.33
N ILE A 18 0.31 -18.06 17.94
CA ILE A 18 1.61 -17.46 17.60
C ILE A 18 2.65 -17.85 18.65
N ASN A 19 3.80 -18.32 18.17
CA ASN A 19 4.98 -18.47 19.00
C ASN A 19 5.67 -17.12 19.19
N PHE A 20 5.48 -16.52 20.37
CA PHE A 20 6.02 -15.18 20.69
C PHE A 20 7.54 -15.15 20.87
N ASN A 21 8.21 -16.29 20.97
CA ASN A 21 9.65 -16.36 21.22
C ASN A 21 10.51 -15.79 20.09
N HIS A 22 9.93 -15.62 18.90
CA HIS A 22 10.60 -15.07 17.72
C HIS A 22 10.16 -13.65 17.37
N ILE A 23 9.35 -13.00 18.23
CA ILE A 23 8.84 -11.66 17.98
C ILE A 23 9.56 -10.66 18.87
N SER A 24 10.21 -9.68 18.27
CA SER A 24 10.84 -8.57 18.96
C SER A 24 10.20 -7.23 18.58
N PHE A 25 10.22 -6.28 19.51
CA PHE A 25 9.67 -4.94 19.32
C PHE A 25 10.78 -3.91 19.50
N HIS A 26 10.97 -3.09 18.50
CA HIS A 26 11.98 -2.06 18.49
C HIS A 26 11.36 -0.67 18.26
N ASN A 27 12.00 0.35 18.80
CA ASN A 27 11.58 1.74 18.65
C ASN A 27 12.47 2.54 17.68
N SER A 28 13.44 1.87 17.05
CA SER A 28 14.37 2.46 16.10
C SER A 28 14.79 1.42 15.06
N ILE A 29 15.03 1.87 13.83
CA ILE A 29 15.59 1.06 12.74
C ILE A 29 16.99 0.54 13.10
N ASP A 30 17.77 1.29 13.88
CA ASP A 30 19.13 0.88 14.28
C ASP A 30 19.16 -0.45 15.03
N LYS A 31 18.09 -0.75 15.78
CA LYS A 31 17.95 -1.97 16.60
C LYS A 31 17.48 -3.19 15.81
N LEU A 32 17.13 -3.03 14.54
CA LEU A 32 16.77 -4.14 13.66
C LEU A 32 18.02 -4.90 13.23
N SER A 33 17.84 -6.13 12.78
CA SER A 33 18.91 -6.92 12.15
C SER A 33 19.55 -6.15 10.99
N ASN A 34 20.84 -6.36 10.77
CA ASN A 34 21.53 -5.71 9.66
C ASN A 34 21.07 -6.23 8.29
N VAL A 35 20.64 -7.52 8.25
CA VAL A 35 20.07 -8.14 7.06
C VAL A 35 18.60 -8.42 7.32
N ILE A 36 17.74 -7.99 6.40
CA ILE A 36 16.29 -8.12 6.46
C ILE A 36 15.83 -8.76 5.15
N ASP A 37 15.27 -9.95 5.22
CA ASP A 37 14.76 -10.64 4.03
C ASP A 37 13.53 -9.94 3.49
N ILE A 38 12.53 -9.66 4.33
CA ILE A 38 11.29 -8.98 3.95
C ILE A 38 11.02 -7.86 4.96
N CYS A 39 10.80 -6.67 4.45
CA CYS A 39 10.36 -5.53 5.25
C CYS A 39 8.99 -5.02 4.75
N ILE A 40 8.07 -4.79 5.67
CA ILE A 40 6.77 -4.18 5.37
C ILE A 40 6.75 -2.78 6.00
N ILE A 41 6.56 -1.74 5.18
CA ILE A 41 6.47 -0.35 5.64
C ILE A 41 5.01 0.09 5.57
N ALA A 42 4.38 0.18 6.74
CA ALA A 42 2.98 0.57 6.91
C ALA A 42 2.84 1.96 7.56
N THR A 43 3.80 2.84 7.36
CA THR A 43 3.72 4.25 7.79
C THR A 43 2.75 5.04 6.92
N LYS A 44 2.37 6.25 7.36
CA LYS A 44 1.65 7.20 6.51
C LYS A 44 2.48 7.56 5.28
N ALA A 45 1.81 7.96 4.18
CA ALA A 45 2.45 8.25 2.91
C ALA A 45 3.39 9.48 2.96
N ASP A 46 3.06 10.47 3.82
CA ASP A 46 3.81 11.71 4.02
C ASP A 46 5.25 11.50 4.55
N ILE A 47 5.45 10.47 5.37
CA ILE A 47 6.77 10.18 5.97
C ILE A 47 7.44 8.93 5.37
N ARG A 48 6.77 8.23 4.46
CA ARG A 48 7.21 6.90 4.02
C ARG A 48 8.52 6.93 3.25
N LYS A 49 8.72 7.95 2.41
CA LYS A 49 9.98 8.13 1.70
C LYS A 49 11.16 8.19 2.68
N ASP A 50 11.08 9.04 3.68
CA ASP A 50 12.16 9.24 4.64
C ASP A 50 12.48 7.95 5.40
N VAL A 51 11.44 7.18 5.77
CA VAL A 51 11.59 5.88 6.42
C VAL A 51 12.28 4.87 5.49
N ILE A 52 11.94 4.86 4.19
CA ILE A 52 12.61 3.99 3.21
C ILE A 52 14.07 4.37 3.05
N VAL A 53 14.36 5.66 2.89
CA VAL A 53 15.73 6.17 2.75
C VAL A 53 16.56 5.82 3.99
N GLU A 54 16.03 6.04 5.18
CA GLU A 54 16.73 5.68 6.42
C GLU A 54 16.98 4.17 6.50
N LEU A 55 15.98 3.35 6.20
CA LEU A 55 16.09 1.90 6.23
C LEU A 55 17.16 1.38 5.28
N VAL A 56 17.12 1.81 4.02
CA VAL A 56 18.03 1.34 2.96
C VAL A 56 19.47 1.78 3.22
N ASN A 57 19.66 2.97 3.81
CA ASN A 57 21.00 3.45 4.17
C ASN A 57 21.61 2.72 5.38
N LYS A 58 20.77 2.16 6.26
CA LYS A 58 21.23 1.51 7.50
C LYS A 58 21.21 -0.02 7.46
N LYS A 59 20.42 -0.62 6.57
CA LYS A 59 20.16 -2.05 6.55
C LYS A 59 20.22 -2.62 5.15
N GLN A 60 20.57 -3.90 5.06
CA GLN A 60 20.49 -4.68 3.83
C GLN A 60 19.09 -5.31 3.74
N VAL A 61 18.27 -4.84 2.82
CA VAL A 61 16.90 -5.32 2.61
C VAL A 61 16.82 -6.03 1.27
N LYS A 62 16.21 -7.23 1.20
CA LYS A 62 16.00 -7.95 -0.06
C LYS A 62 14.67 -7.58 -0.71
N TYR A 63 13.60 -7.64 0.08
CA TYR A 63 12.23 -7.44 -0.38
C TYR A 63 11.55 -6.38 0.45
N LEU A 64 10.88 -5.45 -0.22
CA LEU A 64 10.16 -4.37 0.41
C LEU A 64 8.69 -4.39 -0.02
N ILE A 65 7.78 -4.33 0.93
CA ILE A 65 6.36 -4.13 0.69
C ILE A 65 5.96 -2.82 1.34
N ILE A 66 5.37 -1.91 0.58
CA ILE A 66 4.92 -0.62 1.09
C ILE A 66 3.41 -0.49 0.99
N GLU A 67 2.82 0.17 1.97
CA GLU A 67 1.37 0.42 1.96
C GLU A 67 0.97 1.42 0.89
N LYS A 68 -0.25 1.28 0.41
CA LYS A 68 -0.92 2.25 -0.47
C LYS A 68 -1.45 3.44 0.38
N VAL A 69 -1.62 4.61 -0.08
CA VAL A 69 -1.02 5.21 -1.27
C VAL A 69 0.49 5.29 -1.03
N ALA A 70 1.31 4.92 -2.01
CA ALA A 70 2.74 4.78 -1.79
C ALA A 70 3.39 6.09 -1.33
N PHE A 71 3.19 7.17 -2.08
CA PHE A 71 3.70 8.51 -1.80
C PHE A 71 2.65 9.56 -2.17
N GLN A 72 2.80 10.77 -1.63
CA GLN A 72 1.93 11.91 -1.96
C GLN A 72 2.45 12.72 -3.14
N GLU A 73 3.77 12.75 -3.34
CA GLU A 73 4.41 13.54 -4.37
C GLU A 73 4.96 12.65 -5.49
N SER A 74 4.76 13.06 -6.74
CA SER A 74 5.25 12.30 -7.90
C SER A 74 6.77 12.16 -7.92
N ASN A 75 7.50 13.16 -7.43
CA ASN A 75 8.95 13.12 -7.36
C ASN A 75 9.47 12.04 -6.39
N ASP A 76 8.72 11.76 -5.32
CA ASP A 76 9.09 10.74 -4.34
C ASP A 76 9.13 9.33 -4.95
N PHE A 77 8.25 9.06 -5.93
CA PHE A 77 8.28 7.80 -6.67
C PHE A 77 9.61 7.62 -7.40
N LYS A 78 10.06 8.65 -8.12
CA LYS A 78 11.32 8.60 -8.87
C LYS A 78 12.52 8.41 -7.95
N GLU A 79 12.62 9.21 -6.91
CA GLU A 79 13.73 9.15 -5.96
C GLU A 79 13.82 7.78 -5.27
N VAL A 80 12.67 7.22 -4.87
CA VAL A 80 12.64 5.90 -4.21
C VAL A 80 12.94 4.78 -5.22
N ILE A 81 12.42 4.84 -6.45
CA ILE A 81 12.74 3.85 -7.49
C ILE A 81 14.26 3.83 -7.74
N ASP A 82 14.87 4.99 -7.99
CA ASP A 82 16.32 5.11 -8.23
C ASP A 82 17.13 4.54 -7.05
N LEU A 83 16.69 4.81 -5.81
CA LEU A 83 17.34 4.29 -4.61
C LEU A 83 17.24 2.75 -4.52
N LEU A 84 16.03 2.20 -4.75
CA LEU A 84 15.79 0.77 -4.67
C LEU A 84 16.53 -0.01 -5.77
N GLU A 85 16.58 0.53 -6.97
CA GLU A 85 17.34 -0.05 -8.09
C GLU A 85 18.85 -0.08 -7.79
N LYS A 86 19.39 1.04 -7.29
CA LYS A 86 20.80 1.13 -6.86
C LYS A 86 21.16 0.06 -5.84
N HIS A 87 20.27 -0.24 -4.92
CA HIS A 87 20.48 -1.26 -3.87
C HIS A 87 19.96 -2.65 -4.24
N LYS A 88 19.42 -2.84 -5.47
CA LYS A 88 18.84 -4.11 -5.98
C LYS A 88 17.72 -4.66 -5.09
N ILE A 89 16.90 -3.78 -4.53
CA ILE A 89 15.78 -4.14 -3.66
C ILE A 89 14.53 -4.28 -4.53
N LYS A 90 13.86 -5.43 -4.45
CA LYS A 90 12.55 -5.62 -5.09
C LYS A 90 11.46 -5.06 -4.18
N CYS A 91 10.59 -4.21 -4.75
CA CYS A 91 9.54 -3.52 -4.00
C CYS A 91 8.18 -3.72 -4.65
N TRP A 92 7.15 -3.87 -3.81
CA TRP A 92 5.75 -3.93 -4.21
C TRP A 92 4.91 -2.97 -3.38
N VAL A 93 3.91 -2.37 -4.00
CA VAL A 93 2.84 -1.66 -3.29
C VAL A 93 1.75 -2.66 -2.91
N ASN A 94 1.27 -2.60 -1.67
CA ASN A 94 0.26 -3.52 -1.15
C ASN A 94 -1.13 -3.22 -1.72
N CYS A 95 -1.33 -3.50 -3.01
CA CYS A 95 -2.62 -3.55 -3.68
C CYS A 95 -3.12 -5.01 -3.65
N HIS A 96 -3.71 -5.42 -2.54
CA HIS A 96 -3.96 -6.82 -2.20
C HIS A 96 -5.02 -7.51 -3.05
N LEU A 97 -5.95 -6.77 -3.68
CA LEU A 97 -7.07 -7.37 -4.45
C LEU A 97 -6.58 -8.31 -5.54
N ARG A 98 -5.51 -7.97 -6.26
CA ARG A 98 -4.94 -8.84 -7.29
C ARG A 98 -4.41 -10.18 -6.77
N ALA A 99 -4.14 -10.29 -5.47
CA ALA A 99 -3.68 -11.52 -4.84
C ALA A 99 -4.83 -12.39 -4.31
N GLU A 100 -6.07 -11.91 -4.32
CA GLU A 100 -7.22 -12.68 -3.87
C GLU A 100 -7.61 -13.73 -4.92
N PRO A 101 -7.87 -14.99 -4.51
CA PRO A 101 -8.19 -16.07 -5.44
C PRO A 101 -9.35 -15.76 -6.39
N LEU A 102 -10.36 -15.05 -5.90
CA LEU A 102 -11.51 -14.64 -6.71
C LEU A 102 -11.09 -13.82 -7.95
N TYR A 103 -10.19 -12.84 -7.77
CA TYR A 103 -9.77 -11.99 -8.88
C TYR A 103 -8.73 -12.66 -9.79
N GLN A 104 -8.00 -13.64 -9.28
CA GLN A 104 -7.14 -14.50 -10.10
C GLN A 104 -7.98 -15.37 -11.01
N GLU A 105 -8.99 -16.05 -10.46
CA GLU A 105 -9.94 -16.86 -11.24
C GLU A 105 -10.71 -16.01 -12.26
N LEU A 106 -11.17 -14.81 -11.86
CA LEU A 106 -11.83 -13.89 -12.78
C LEU A 106 -10.92 -13.52 -13.95
N LYS A 107 -9.66 -13.20 -13.69
CA LYS A 107 -8.68 -12.86 -14.72
C LYS A 107 -8.48 -13.99 -15.71
N ASP A 108 -8.36 -15.23 -15.24
CA ASP A 108 -8.13 -16.42 -16.07
C ASP A 108 -9.33 -16.73 -16.98
N ASN A 109 -10.53 -16.29 -16.61
CA ASN A 109 -11.78 -16.50 -17.35
C ASN A 109 -12.25 -15.25 -18.13
N LEU A 110 -11.57 -14.10 -18.01
CA LEU A 110 -11.97 -12.88 -18.68
C LEU A 110 -11.59 -12.92 -20.17
N ASN A 111 -12.59 -12.73 -21.04
CA ASN A 111 -12.33 -12.55 -22.45
C ASN A 111 -12.07 -11.07 -22.76
N LEU A 112 -10.83 -10.73 -23.08
CA LEU A 112 -10.39 -9.37 -23.38
C LEU A 112 -10.50 -8.99 -24.88
N ASP A 113 -11.00 -9.88 -25.74
CA ASP A 113 -11.21 -9.58 -27.16
C ASP A 113 -12.41 -8.65 -27.40
N THR A 114 -13.19 -8.41 -26.35
CA THR A 114 -14.34 -7.51 -26.38
C THR A 114 -14.15 -6.33 -25.43
N LYS A 115 -14.85 -5.22 -25.73
CA LYS A 115 -14.88 -4.08 -24.81
C LYS A 115 -15.39 -4.55 -23.45
N THR A 116 -14.62 -4.27 -22.42
CA THR A 116 -14.93 -4.63 -21.03
C THR A 116 -15.17 -3.38 -20.21
N ASP A 117 -16.32 -3.32 -19.57
CA ASP A 117 -16.65 -2.27 -18.59
C ASP A 117 -16.62 -2.90 -17.19
N MET A 118 -15.95 -2.24 -16.25
CA MET A 118 -15.96 -2.63 -14.84
C MET A 118 -16.70 -1.59 -14.02
N ILE A 119 -17.75 -2.02 -13.33
CA ILE A 119 -18.48 -1.18 -12.38
C ILE A 119 -18.17 -1.67 -10.97
N TYR A 120 -17.59 -0.80 -10.17
CA TYR A 120 -17.30 -1.11 -8.78
C TYR A 120 -18.16 -0.25 -7.86
N SER A 121 -19.10 -0.88 -7.16
CA SER A 121 -20.01 -0.21 -6.24
C SER A 121 -19.50 -0.37 -4.81
N TYR A 122 -19.39 0.74 -4.11
CA TYR A 122 -18.92 0.78 -2.72
C TYR A 122 -19.96 1.39 -1.78
N PRO A 123 -19.99 0.97 -0.51
CA PRO A 123 -20.80 1.66 0.49
C PRO A 123 -20.28 3.08 0.74
N GLU A 124 -21.10 3.94 1.31
CA GLU A 124 -20.83 5.37 1.55
C GLU A 124 -19.50 5.69 2.28
N SER A 125 -18.94 4.72 2.97
CA SER A 125 -17.65 4.88 3.70
C SER A 125 -16.41 4.79 2.81
N PHE A 126 -16.56 4.59 1.50
CA PHE A 126 -15.42 4.50 0.59
C PHE A 126 -14.82 5.89 0.33
N ASN A 127 -13.53 6.01 0.54
CA ASN A 127 -12.79 7.24 0.28
C ASN A 127 -12.00 7.11 -1.02
N LEU A 128 -12.40 7.85 -2.06
CA LEU A 128 -11.71 7.84 -3.35
C LEU A 128 -10.23 8.20 -3.22
N ALA A 129 -9.89 9.20 -2.40
CA ALA A 129 -8.50 9.66 -2.24
C ALA A 129 -7.53 8.56 -1.78
N THR A 130 -8.01 7.58 -1.02
CA THR A 130 -7.13 6.54 -0.44
C THR A 130 -7.42 5.13 -0.93
N CYS A 131 -8.60 4.90 -1.51
CA CYS A 131 -9.04 3.55 -1.88
C CYS A 131 -9.16 3.33 -3.39
N LEU A 132 -9.30 4.40 -4.19
CA LEU A 132 -9.41 4.29 -5.65
C LEU A 132 -8.24 3.50 -6.27
N ILE A 133 -7.04 3.66 -5.71
CA ILE A 133 -5.85 2.96 -6.21
C ILE A 133 -6.02 1.43 -6.23
N HIS A 134 -6.78 0.86 -5.30
CA HIS A 134 -7.06 -0.59 -5.33
C HIS A 134 -7.90 -0.99 -6.54
N ILE A 135 -8.84 -0.14 -6.96
CA ILE A 135 -9.72 -0.41 -8.08
C ILE A 135 -9.00 -0.20 -9.42
N VAL A 136 -8.21 0.88 -9.51
CA VAL A 136 -7.36 1.12 -10.68
C VAL A 136 -6.35 -0.03 -10.85
N ASP A 137 -5.69 -0.43 -9.78
CA ASP A 137 -4.76 -1.55 -9.78
C ASP A 137 -5.43 -2.87 -10.20
N LEU A 138 -6.62 -3.14 -9.66
CA LEU A 138 -7.41 -4.33 -10.03
C LEU A 138 -7.81 -4.30 -11.50
N PHE A 139 -8.27 -3.16 -12.01
CA PHE A 139 -8.63 -2.99 -13.42
C PHE A 139 -7.42 -3.24 -14.33
N CYS A 140 -6.30 -2.62 -14.04
CA CYS A 140 -5.05 -2.84 -14.78
C CYS A 140 -4.61 -4.31 -14.73
N TYR A 141 -4.75 -4.96 -13.58
CA TYR A 141 -4.43 -6.37 -13.41
C TYR A 141 -5.34 -7.28 -14.25
N LEU A 142 -6.66 -7.04 -14.24
CA LEU A 142 -7.63 -7.85 -14.96
C LEU A 142 -7.49 -7.67 -16.47
N THR A 143 -7.23 -6.45 -16.94
CA THR A 143 -7.16 -6.12 -18.36
C THR A 143 -5.76 -6.27 -18.98
N ASN A 144 -4.73 -6.53 -18.18
CA ASN A 144 -3.32 -6.50 -18.60
C ASN A 144 -2.90 -5.15 -19.23
N ASN A 145 -3.60 -4.06 -18.91
CA ASN A 145 -3.34 -2.75 -19.45
C ASN A 145 -3.07 -1.75 -18.34
N ASN A 146 -1.96 -1.02 -18.46
CA ASN A 146 -1.56 0.02 -17.51
C ASN A 146 -1.81 1.44 -18.07
N GLU A 147 -2.35 1.56 -19.28
CA GLU A 147 -2.72 2.83 -19.86
C GLU A 147 -4.19 3.13 -19.53
N TYR A 148 -4.44 4.22 -18.83
CA TYR A 148 -5.79 4.65 -18.46
C TYR A 148 -5.86 6.16 -18.31
N GLU A 149 -7.03 6.70 -18.49
CA GLU A 149 -7.38 8.08 -18.20
C GLU A 149 -8.39 8.13 -17.06
N LEU A 150 -8.26 9.13 -16.19
CA LEU A 150 -9.23 9.37 -15.12
C LEU A 150 -10.17 10.51 -15.57
N ASP A 151 -11.46 10.20 -15.73
CA ASP A 151 -12.49 11.21 -15.88
C ASP A 151 -12.88 11.76 -14.51
N LEU A 152 -12.45 12.98 -14.23
CA LEU A 152 -12.73 13.67 -12.97
C LEU A 152 -13.98 14.57 -13.04
N THR A 153 -14.73 14.56 -14.13
CA THR A 153 -15.89 15.45 -14.32
C THR A 153 -17.02 15.20 -13.32
N LYS A 154 -17.11 13.97 -12.80
CA LYS A 154 -18.09 13.55 -11.80
C LYS A 154 -17.55 13.54 -10.38
N LEU A 155 -16.31 14.00 -10.18
CA LEU A 155 -15.77 14.18 -8.85
C LEU A 155 -16.47 15.37 -8.17
N GLU A 156 -16.93 15.18 -6.94
CA GLU A 156 -17.49 16.27 -6.17
C GLU A 156 -16.44 17.35 -5.88
N LYS A 157 -16.79 18.60 -6.07
CA LYS A 157 -15.88 19.75 -5.80
C LYS A 157 -15.61 19.94 -4.30
N ARG A 158 -16.38 19.29 -3.44
CA ARG A 158 -16.25 19.41 -2.00
C ARG A 158 -15.23 18.41 -1.48
N ILE A 159 -14.31 18.90 -0.65
CA ILE A 159 -13.38 18.06 0.12
C ILE A 159 -13.99 17.78 1.48
N TYR A 160 -14.00 16.52 1.88
CA TYR A 160 -14.54 16.07 3.15
C TYR A 160 -13.41 15.80 4.14
N LYS A 161 -13.68 16.07 5.42
CA LYS A 161 -12.72 15.74 6.49
C LYS A 161 -12.76 14.22 6.74
N SER A 162 -11.60 13.60 6.71
CA SER A 162 -11.48 12.20 7.09
C SER A 162 -11.57 11.99 8.61
N ARG A 163 -11.97 10.79 9.01
CA ARG A 163 -11.83 10.34 10.41
C ARG A 163 -10.35 10.23 10.85
N HIS A 164 -9.43 10.14 9.91
CA HIS A 164 -7.99 10.10 10.18
C HIS A 164 -7.43 11.51 10.11
N GLU A 165 -6.77 11.94 11.18
CA GLU A 165 -6.12 13.24 11.25
C GLU A 165 -5.09 13.43 10.13
N GLY A 166 -5.11 14.60 9.49
CA GLY A 166 -4.23 14.92 8.36
C GLY A 166 -4.64 14.31 7.01
N CYS A 167 -5.78 13.58 6.96
CA CYS A 167 -6.30 13.00 5.71
C CYS A 167 -7.59 13.72 5.26
N ILE A 168 -7.82 13.71 3.96
CA ILE A 168 -9.05 14.20 3.33
C ILE A 168 -9.81 13.04 2.68
N GLU A 169 -11.08 13.26 2.43
CA GLU A 169 -11.94 12.34 1.68
C GLU A 169 -12.49 13.02 0.44
N LEU A 170 -12.48 12.28 -0.67
CA LEU A 170 -13.09 12.66 -1.93
C LEU A 170 -14.24 11.72 -2.24
N LYS A 171 -15.30 12.26 -2.86
CA LYS A 171 -16.47 11.53 -3.33
C LYS A 171 -16.74 11.85 -4.79
N GLY A 172 -17.45 10.97 -5.46
CA GLY A 172 -17.82 11.11 -6.88
C GLY A 172 -18.20 9.75 -7.46
N ILE A 173 -18.45 9.76 -8.76
CA ILE A 173 -18.75 8.56 -9.57
C ILE A 173 -17.67 8.43 -10.64
#